data_248392ff5e0f5b02eacb92360702597a
#
_entry.id   248392ff5e0f5b02eacb92360702597a
#
_cell.length_a   1.000
_cell.length_b   1.000
_cell.length_c   1.000
_cell.angle_alpha   90.00
_cell.angle_beta   90.00
_cell.angle_gamma   90.00
#
_symmetry.space_group_name_H-M   'P 1'
#
loop_
_entity.id
_entity.type
_entity.pdbx_description
1 polymer ?
#
loop_
_entity_poly.entity_id
_entity_poly.type
_entity_poly.pdbx_seq_one_letter_code
_entity_poly.pdbx_strand_id
1 'polypeptide(L)'
;MKPSNNITQQKTPLPSEGSGEAFPSSGKASIGIFGGSFNPIHNGHIALAKAFLEKENLDEVWFMVSPQNPFKVNQQLLADHLRLDLVRKATADNPHFKASDYEFQLPKPSYTWNTLQHLSHDFPTHRFTLLVGGDNWEAFDRWYHAEDILTHYPIVVYPRHNQRISETSLPHGVTILQTPFIDISSTDIRQRVSQGKAIDGLVPTTIISDVQRLY
;
A
#
# COMPACT_ATOMS: atom_id res chain seq x y z
N MET A 1 45.45 51.60 47.29
CA MET A 1 44.10 51.91 46.81
C MET A 1 43.96 51.36 45.42
N LYS A 2 43.23 50.26 45.25
CA LYS A 2 42.93 49.66 43.95
C LYS A 2 41.42 49.86 43.68
N PRO A 3 41.01 50.28 42.49
CA PRO A 3 39.59 50.40 42.18
C PRO A 3 39.05 49.07 41.73
N SER A 4 37.88 48.69 42.27
CA SER A 4 37.10 47.48 41.91
C SER A 4 36.34 47.78 40.64
N ASN A 5 36.55 46.93 39.61
CA ASN A 5 35.73 46.92 38.39
C ASN A 5 34.61 45.91 38.55
N ASN A 6 33.39 46.40 38.68
CA ASN A 6 32.16 45.64 38.54
C ASN A 6 31.85 45.48 37.06
N ILE A 7 31.93 44.24 36.51
CA ILE A 7 31.44 43.91 35.18
C ILE A 7 30.07 43.28 35.35
N THR A 8 29.06 44.06 34.98
CA THR A 8 27.67 43.56 34.87
C THR A 8 27.56 42.68 33.64
N GLN A 9 27.37 41.38 33.83
CA GLN A 9 27.06 40.47 32.75
C GLN A 9 25.61 40.66 32.28
N GLN A 10 25.41 41.18 31.09
CA GLN A 10 24.15 41.20 30.38
C GLN A 10 23.84 39.78 29.92
N LYS A 11 22.75 39.20 30.44
CA LYS A 11 22.16 37.94 29.94
C LYS A 11 21.50 38.20 28.58
N THR A 12 22.06 37.62 27.54
CA THR A 12 21.43 37.52 26.22
C THR A 12 20.26 36.55 26.32
N PRO A 13 19.03 36.86 25.81
CA PRO A 13 17.93 35.92 25.77
C PRO A 13 18.23 34.81 24.77
N LEU A 14 17.93 33.58 25.16
CA LEU A 14 17.94 32.41 24.29
C LEU A 14 16.95 32.59 23.14
N PRO A 15 17.27 32.15 21.90
CA PRO A 15 16.33 32.18 20.80
C PRO A 15 15.19 31.19 21.09
N SER A 16 13.96 31.64 20.81
CA SER A 16 12.74 30.87 20.85
C SER A 16 12.85 29.63 19.97
N GLU A 17 12.37 28.52 20.48
CA GLU A 17 12.25 27.25 19.77
C GLU A 17 11.57 27.45 18.41
N GLY A 18 12.36 27.36 17.36
CA GLY A 18 11.90 27.33 15.98
C GLY A 18 11.27 25.99 15.69
N SER A 19 10.15 26.05 15.02
CA SER A 19 9.44 24.98 14.36
C SER A 19 10.38 23.87 13.90
N GLY A 20 10.19 22.65 14.46
CA GLY A 20 10.97 21.48 14.11
C GLY A 20 10.79 21.13 12.62
N GLU A 21 11.75 21.51 11.81
CA GLU A 21 11.99 20.85 10.54
C GLU A 21 12.44 19.42 10.88
N ALA A 22 11.61 18.45 10.52
CA ALA A 22 11.95 17.04 10.62
C ALA A 22 13.20 16.81 9.76
N PHE A 23 14.34 16.53 10.41
CA PHE A 23 15.55 16.07 9.72
C PHE A 23 15.18 14.81 8.92
N PRO A 24 15.58 14.69 7.63
CA PRO A 24 15.36 13.49 6.88
C PRO A 24 16.03 12.34 7.64
N SER A 25 15.24 11.38 8.06
CA SER A 25 15.75 10.16 8.68
C SER A 25 16.77 9.55 7.71
N SER A 26 18.01 9.38 8.13
CA SER A 26 19.10 8.73 7.38
C SER A 26 18.84 7.21 7.30
N GLY A 27 17.63 6.81 6.96
CA GLY A 27 17.14 5.44 6.87
C GLY A 27 16.63 5.09 5.47
N LYS A 28 16.59 3.81 5.19
CA LYS A 28 15.95 3.28 3.98
C LYS A 28 14.49 3.70 3.95
N ALA A 29 13.98 4.14 2.80
CA ALA A 29 12.56 4.44 2.62
C ALA A 29 11.70 3.19 2.87
N SER A 30 10.61 3.35 3.62
CA SER A 30 9.68 2.26 3.99
C SER A 30 8.51 2.25 3.01
N ILE A 31 8.43 1.22 2.19
CA ILE A 31 7.46 1.11 1.10
C ILE A 31 6.49 -0.03 1.35
N GLY A 32 5.20 0.28 1.34
CA GLY A 32 4.16 -0.74 1.36
C GLY A 32 3.86 -1.25 -0.05
N ILE A 33 3.86 -2.56 -0.23
CA ILE A 33 3.48 -3.20 -1.49
C ILE A 33 2.05 -3.69 -1.38
N PHE A 34 1.16 -3.07 -2.13
CA PHE A 34 -0.24 -3.47 -2.24
C PHE A 34 -0.50 -4.07 -3.62
N GLY A 35 -0.32 -5.39 -3.74
CA GLY A 35 -0.55 -6.14 -4.98
C GLY A 35 -2.03 -6.40 -5.24
N GLY A 36 -2.45 -6.23 -6.49
CA GLY A 36 -3.82 -6.52 -6.88
C GLY A 36 -4.08 -6.44 -8.38
N SER A 37 -5.16 -7.11 -8.83
CA SER A 37 -5.63 -6.95 -10.20
C SER A 37 -6.29 -5.59 -10.44
N PHE A 38 -6.88 -4.97 -9.38
CA PHE A 38 -7.59 -3.68 -9.44
C PHE A 38 -8.54 -3.59 -10.65
N ASN A 39 -9.54 -4.47 -10.68
CA ASN A 39 -10.42 -4.65 -11.83
C ASN A 39 -11.91 -4.36 -11.51
N PRO A 40 -12.30 -3.08 -11.22
CA PRO A 40 -11.45 -1.89 -11.06
C PRO A 40 -10.90 -1.67 -9.64
N ILE A 41 -10.02 -0.69 -9.48
CA ILE A 41 -9.70 -0.09 -8.18
C ILE A 41 -10.96 0.57 -7.61
N HIS A 42 -11.09 0.59 -6.27
CA HIS A 42 -12.28 1.14 -5.58
C HIS A 42 -11.92 1.77 -4.23
N ASN A 43 -12.89 2.47 -3.63
CA ASN A 43 -12.69 3.18 -2.37
C ASN A 43 -12.24 2.28 -1.21
N GLY A 44 -12.61 0.99 -1.25
CA GLY A 44 -12.10 0.00 -0.31
C GLY A 44 -10.59 -0.18 -0.39
N HIS A 45 -10.02 -0.24 -1.61
CA HIS A 45 -8.56 -0.31 -1.79
C HIS A 45 -7.87 0.96 -1.29
N ILE A 46 -8.44 2.14 -1.58
CA ILE A 46 -7.88 3.42 -1.14
C ILE A 46 -7.88 3.53 0.39
N ALA A 47 -8.99 3.14 1.05
CA ALA A 47 -9.08 3.17 2.50
C ALA A 47 -8.10 2.20 3.18
N LEU A 48 -7.94 0.98 2.63
CA LEU A 48 -6.93 0.03 3.10
C LEU A 48 -5.50 0.56 2.94
N ALA A 49 -5.19 1.16 1.80
CA ALA A 49 -3.86 1.75 1.57
C ALA A 49 -3.56 2.91 2.53
N LYS A 50 -4.57 3.75 2.85
CA LYS A 50 -4.43 4.81 3.88
C LYS A 50 -4.15 4.23 5.26
N ALA A 51 -4.94 3.23 5.68
CA ALA A 51 -4.73 2.58 6.96
C ALA A 51 -3.36 1.88 7.04
N PHE A 52 -2.91 1.25 5.95
CA PHE A 52 -1.61 0.62 5.84
C PHE A 52 -0.46 1.63 5.95
N LEU A 53 -0.55 2.74 5.20
CA LEU A 53 0.40 3.83 5.25
C LEU A 53 0.59 4.36 6.68
N GLU A 54 -0.53 4.66 7.36
CA GLU A 54 -0.54 5.26 8.70
C GLU A 54 -0.11 4.27 9.80
N LYS A 55 -0.64 3.04 9.78
CA LYS A 55 -0.40 2.05 10.85
C LYS A 55 1.03 1.50 10.84
N GLU A 56 1.60 1.31 9.67
CA GLU A 56 2.97 0.82 9.51
C GLU A 56 4.00 1.95 9.36
N ASN A 57 3.56 3.20 9.47
CA ASN A 57 4.42 4.39 9.35
C ASN A 57 5.29 4.33 8.09
N LEU A 58 4.64 4.10 6.93
CA LEU A 58 5.30 3.98 5.65
C LEU A 58 5.51 5.36 5.00
N ASP A 59 6.54 5.49 4.17
CA ASP A 59 6.76 6.68 3.35
C ASP A 59 5.85 6.68 2.12
N GLU A 60 5.64 5.52 1.51
CA GLU A 60 4.77 5.35 0.33
C GLU A 60 4.03 4.01 0.37
N VAL A 61 2.90 3.92 -0.35
CA VAL A 61 2.25 2.67 -0.73
C VAL A 61 2.23 2.54 -2.25
N TRP A 62 2.84 1.48 -2.75
CA TRP A 62 2.85 1.16 -4.18
C TRP A 62 1.73 0.19 -4.51
N PHE A 63 0.76 0.66 -5.29
CA PHE A 63 -0.29 -0.17 -5.87
C PHE A 63 0.30 -0.95 -7.03
N MET A 64 0.72 -2.17 -6.77
CA MET A 64 1.33 -3.06 -7.76
C MET A 64 0.23 -3.70 -8.61
N VAL A 65 0.05 -3.19 -9.84
CA VAL A 65 -0.97 -3.72 -10.76
C VAL A 65 -0.48 -5.04 -11.34
N SER A 66 -1.12 -6.15 -10.93
CA SER A 66 -0.72 -7.48 -11.38
C SER A 66 -1.32 -7.81 -12.75
N PRO A 67 -0.48 -8.12 -13.76
CA PRO A 67 -0.99 -8.51 -15.09
C PRO A 67 -1.65 -9.89 -15.07
N GLN A 68 -1.13 -10.82 -14.27
CA GLN A 68 -1.68 -12.17 -14.16
C GLN A 68 -1.41 -12.77 -12.79
N ASN A 69 -2.45 -12.78 -11.94
CA ASN A 69 -2.36 -13.50 -10.66
C ASN A 69 -2.38 -15.02 -10.91
N PRO A 70 -1.41 -15.79 -10.36
CA PRO A 70 -1.33 -17.24 -10.53
C PRO A 70 -2.61 -18.00 -10.16
N PHE A 71 -3.34 -17.50 -9.16
CA PHE A 71 -4.60 -18.12 -8.69
C PHE A 71 -5.85 -17.66 -9.46
N LYS A 72 -5.72 -16.75 -10.45
CA LYS A 72 -6.84 -16.14 -11.19
C LYS A 72 -6.66 -16.23 -12.71
N VAL A 73 -6.02 -17.28 -13.20
CA VAL A 73 -5.65 -17.45 -14.63
C VAL A 73 -6.86 -17.39 -15.57
N ASN A 74 -8.05 -17.80 -15.12
CA ASN A 74 -9.27 -17.87 -15.93
C ASN A 74 -10.19 -16.63 -15.76
N GLN A 75 -9.78 -15.58 -15.06
CA GLN A 75 -10.59 -14.38 -14.94
C GLN A 75 -10.37 -13.46 -16.13
N GLN A 76 -11.47 -13.03 -16.75
CA GLN A 76 -11.44 -11.98 -17.76
C GLN A 76 -11.16 -10.65 -17.06
N LEU A 77 -9.93 -10.15 -17.21
CA LEU A 77 -9.51 -8.85 -16.69
C LEU A 77 -9.56 -7.80 -17.80
N LEU A 78 -9.86 -6.57 -17.44
CA LEU A 78 -9.60 -5.42 -18.33
C LEU A 78 -8.11 -5.36 -18.64
N ALA A 79 -7.75 -4.88 -19.83
CA ALA A 79 -6.36 -4.77 -20.27
C ALA A 79 -5.48 -4.09 -19.22
N ASP A 80 -4.26 -4.60 -19.03
CA ASP A 80 -3.33 -4.20 -17.97
C ASP A 80 -3.12 -2.68 -17.91
N HIS A 81 -2.89 -2.04 -19.05
CA HIS A 81 -2.67 -0.60 -19.14
C HIS A 81 -3.91 0.22 -18.74
N LEU A 82 -5.13 -0.25 -19.04
CA LEU A 82 -6.36 0.44 -18.63
C LEU A 82 -6.58 0.35 -17.12
N ARG A 83 -6.27 -0.81 -16.51
CA ARG A 83 -6.33 -0.96 -15.05
C ARG A 83 -5.31 -0.08 -14.35
N LEU A 84 -4.10 0.00 -14.90
CA LEU A 84 -3.05 0.90 -14.41
C LEU A 84 -3.48 2.37 -14.49
N ASP A 85 -4.09 2.79 -15.59
CA ASP A 85 -4.57 4.18 -15.76
C ASP A 85 -5.67 4.52 -14.76
N LEU A 86 -6.59 3.58 -14.48
CA LEU A 86 -7.57 3.75 -13.42
C LEU A 86 -6.92 3.88 -12.04
N VAL A 87 -5.88 3.09 -11.74
CA VAL A 87 -5.14 3.20 -10.47
C VAL A 87 -4.43 4.55 -10.38
N ARG A 88 -3.74 4.99 -11.43
CA ARG A 88 -3.08 6.31 -11.48
C ARG A 88 -4.04 7.46 -11.18
N LYS A 89 -5.20 7.47 -11.85
CA LYS A 89 -6.23 8.50 -11.63
C LYS A 89 -6.83 8.44 -10.22
N ALA A 90 -7.08 7.23 -9.70
CA ALA A 90 -7.66 7.02 -8.38
C ALA A 90 -6.73 7.40 -7.22
N THR A 91 -5.41 7.41 -7.46
CA THR A 91 -4.39 7.68 -6.45
C THR A 91 -3.74 9.06 -6.57
N ALA A 92 -4.06 9.82 -7.62
CA ALA A 92 -3.37 11.07 -7.97
C ALA A 92 -3.39 12.14 -6.87
N ASP A 93 -4.44 12.18 -6.05
CA ASP A 93 -4.61 13.18 -4.99
C ASP A 93 -3.80 12.89 -3.71
N ASN A 94 -3.13 11.72 -3.64
CA ASN A 94 -2.31 11.38 -2.48
C ASN A 94 -0.83 11.19 -2.90
N PRO A 95 0.08 12.08 -2.48
CA PRO A 95 1.48 12.03 -2.87
C PRO A 95 2.23 10.79 -2.36
N HIS A 96 1.71 10.11 -1.34
CA HIS A 96 2.26 8.88 -0.78
C HIS A 96 1.79 7.61 -1.53
N PHE A 97 0.90 7.74 -2.52
CA PHE A 97 0.40 6.61 -3.29
C PHE A 97 1.02 6.59 -4.69
N LYS A 98 1.49 5.43 -5.10
CA LYS A 98 2.13 5.22 -6.39
C LYS A 98 1.51 4.05 -7.13
N ALA A 99 0.97 4.30 -8.31
CA ALA A 99 0.56 3.23 -9.23
C ALA A 99 1.80 2.66 -9.92
N SER A 100 2.00 1.35 -9.83
CA SER A 100 3.19 0.67 -10.36
C SER A 100 2.82 -0.37 -11.41
N ASP A 101 3.49 -0.30 -12.54
CA ASP A 101 3.48 -1.27 -13.64
C ASP A 101 4.71 -2.21 -13.60
N TYR A 102 5.41 -2.24 -12.50
CA TYR A 102 6.66 -2.97 -12.36
C TYR A 102 6.54 -4.46 -12.76
N GLU A 103 5.44 -5.11 -12.37
CA GLU A 103 5.18 -6.51 -12.75
C GLU A 103 4.92 -6.73 -14.25
N PHE A 104 4.65 -5.66 -15.04
CA PHE A 104 4.41 -5.81 -16.47
C PHE A 104 5.66 -6.25 -17.24
N GLN A 105 6.83 -5.97 -16.68
CA GLN A 105 8.13 -6.29 -17.26
C GLN A 105 8.70 -7.62 -16.73
N LEU A 106 8.06 -8.21 -15.72
CA LEU A 106 8.50 -9.46 -15.13
C LEU A 106 7.88 -10.68 -15.84
N PRO A 107 8.50 -11.86 -15.75
CA PRO A 107 7.95 -13.11 -16.26
C PRO A 107 6.56 -13.39 -15.68
N LYS A 108 5.64 -13.84 -16.53
CA LYS A 108 4.30 -14.28 -16.09
C LYS A 108 4.31 -15.79 -15.80
N PRO A 109 3.51 -16.25 -14.82
CA PRO A 109 2.63 -15.49 -13.93
C PRO A 109 3.40 -14.67 -12.87
N SER A 110 2.77 -13.59 -12.38
CA SER A 110 3.37 -12.68 -11.39
C SER A 110 3.42 -13.35 -10.02
N TYR A 111 4.54 -13.96 -9.68
CA TYR A 111 4.77 -14.50 -8.34
C TYR A 111 5.33 -13.39 -7.43
N THR A 112 4.69 -13.19 -6.28
CA THR A 112 5.08 -12.14 -5.32
C THR A 112 6.55 -12.23 -4.89
N TRP A 113 7.08 -13.45 -4.69
CA TRP A 113 8.49 -13.64 -4.40
C TRP A 113 9.40 -13.01 -5.45
N ASN A 114 9.16 -13.30 -6.73
CA ASN A 114 9.96 -12.74 -7.81
C ASN A 114 9.88 -11.21 -7.84
N THR A 115 8.67 -10.66 -7.66
CA THR A 115 8.46 -9.20 -7.60
C THR A 115 9.28 -8.58 -6.48
N LEU A 116 9.21 -9.13 -5.26
CA LEU A 116 9.94 -8.61 -4.10
C LEU A 116 11.45 -8.72 -4.26
N GLN A 117 11.96 -9.82 -4.85
CA GLN A 117 13.40 -9.99 -5.11
C GLN A 117 13.91 -8.94 -6.11
N HIS A 118 13.19 -8.72 -7.22
CA HIS A 118 13.57 -7.70 -8.19
C HIS A 118 13.49 -6.29 -7.60
N LEU A 119 12.43 -5.98 -6.85
CA LEU A 119 12.31 -4.70 -6.15
C LEU A 119 13.47 -4.47 -5.17
N SER A 120 13.84 -5.48 -4.39
CA SER A 120 14.96 -5.38 -3.44
C SER A 120 16.31 -5.18 -4.13
N HIS A 121 16.47 -5.76 -5.32
CA HIS A 121 17.67 -5.57 -6.16
C HIS A 121 17.71 -4.17 -6.76
N ASP A 122 16.61 -3.70 -7.36
CA ASP A 122 16.55 -2.44 -8.09
C ASP A 122 16.49 -1.22 -7.17
N PHE A 123 15.93 -1.41 -5.95
CA PHE A 123 15.78 -0.35 -4.94
C PHE A 123 16.45 -0.75 -3.61
N PRO A 124 17.80 -0.89 -3.56
CA PRO A 124 18.50 -1.40 -2.37
C PRO A 124 18.42 -0.48 -1.15
N THR A 125 18.01 0.78 -1.35
CA THR A 125 17.77 1.79 -0.30
C THR A 125 16.34 1.78 0.24
N HIS A 126 15.48 0.85 -0.21
CA HIS A 126 14.11 0.73 0.25
C HIS A 126 13.93 -0.51 1.14
N ARG A 127 12.93 -0.45 2.01
CA ARG A 127 12.40 -1.60 2.76
C ARG A 127 10.97 -1.83 2.31
N PHE A 128 10.65 -3.07 2.00
CA PHE A 128 9.33 -3.43 1.50
C PHE A 128 8.53 -4.19 2.56
N THR A 129 7.28 -3.77 2.79
CA THR A 129 6.29 -4.45 3.62
C THR A 129 5.13 -4.87 2.72
N LEU A 130 4.70 -6.12 2.78
CA LEU A 130 3.66 -6.67 1.92
C LEU A 130 2.29 -6.58 2.58
N LEU A 131 1.28 -6.01 1.90
CA LEU A 131 -0.12 -6.04 2.32
C LEU A 131 -0.85 -7.20 1.66
N VAL A 132 -1.42 -8.10 2.48
CA VAL A 132 -2.10 -9.33 2.02
C VAL A 132 -3.52 -9.37 2.55
N GLY A 133 -4.51 -9.65 1.68
CA GLY A 133 -5.88 -9.88 2.10
C GLY A 133 -6.04 -11.23 2.80
N GLY A 134 -6.97 -11.33 3.74
CA GLY A 134 -7.20 -12.55 4.53
C GLY A 134 -7.46 -13.79 3.68
N ASP A 135 -8.19 -13.66 2.56
CA ASP A 135 -8.42 -14.76 1.59
C ASP A 135 -7.11 -15.26 0.93
N ASN A 136 -6.19 -14.35 0.67
CA ASN A 136 -4.85 -14.71 0.17
C ASN A 136 -3.96 -15.26 1.27
N TRP A 137 -4.13 -14.77 2.51
CA TRP A 137 -3.41 -15.27 3.67
C TRP A 137 -3.77 -16.71 4.01
N GLU A 138 -5.05 -17.10 3.92
CA GLU A 138 -5.50 -18.50 4.08
C GLU A 138 -4.87 -19.47 3.07
N ALA A 139 -4.42 -18.95 1.94
CA ALA A 139 -3.76 -19.72 0.89
C ALA A 139 -2.25 -19.46 0.80
N PHE A 140 -1.69 -18.72 1.78
CA PHE A 140 -0.34 -18.20 1.70
C PHE A 140 0.74 -19.30 1.69
N ASP A 141 0.53 -20.39 2.41
CA ASP A 141 1.39 -21.59 2.42
C ASP A 141 1.60 -22.22 1.05
N ARG A 142 0.66 -21.98 0.10
CA ARG A 142 0.74 -22.44 -1.29
C ARG A 142 1.41 -21.46 -2.23
N TRP A 143 1.86 -20.31 -1.73
CA TRP A 143 2.55 -19.33 -2.55
C TRP A 143 3.95 -19.83 -2.91
N TYR A 144 4.39 -19.44 -4.09
CA TYR A 144 5.76 -19.71 -4.52
C TYR A 144 6.75 -19.01 -3.57
N HIS A 145 7.62 -19.81 -2.94
CA HIS A 145 8.56 -19.35 -1.92
C HIS A 145 7.92 -18.66 -0.70
N ALA A 146 6.80 -19.19 -0.19
CA ALA A 146 6.09 -18.62 0.95
C ALA A 146 6.98 -18.44 2.20
N GLU A 147 7.81 -19.45 2.53
CA GLU A 147 8.73 -19.41 3.66
C GLU A 147 9.82 -18.35 3.50
N ASP A 148 10.32 -18.18 2.27
CA ASP A 148 11.30 -17.15 1.97
C ASP A 148 10.70 -15.75 2.09
N ILE A 149 9.44 -15.56 1.66
CA ILE A 149 8.71 -14.29 1.85
C ILE A 149 8.59 -13.98 3.34
N LEU A 150 8.13 -14.94 4.17
CA LEU A 150 8.01 -14.78 5.63
C LEU A 150 9.33 -14.42 6.31
N THR A 151 10.43 -14.98 5.81
CA THR A 151 11.76 -14.77 6.41
C THR A 151 12.34 -13.39 6.09
N HIS A 152 12.05 -12.85 4.89
CA HIS A 152 12.72 -11.66 4.38
C HIS A 152 11.88 -10.39 4.41
N TYR A 153 10.55 -10.50 4.45
CA TYR A 153 9.66 -9.35 4.31
C TYR A 153 8.59 -9.32 5.41
N PRO A 154 8.40 -8.18 6.08
CA PRO A 154 7.23 -7.97 6.94
C PRO A 154 5.94 -8.11 6.12
N ILE A 155 4.93 -8.74 6.73
CA ILE A 155 3.62 -8.94 6.12
C ILE A 155 2.56 -8.35 7.02
N VAL A 156 1.66 -7.58 6.43
CA VAL A 156 0.47 -7.04 7.08
C VAL A 156 -0.76 -7.68 6.46
N VAL A 157 -1.55 -8.37 7.27
CA VAL A 157 -2.76 -9.06 6.81
C VAL A 157 -3.98 -8.21 7.14
N TYR A 158 -4.83 -7.91 6.16
CA TYR A 158 -6.12 -7.27 6.42
C TYR A 158 -7.25 -8.30 6.36
N PRO A 159 -7.96 -8.53 7.48
CA PRO A 159 -9.08 -9.48 7.51
C PRO A 159 -10.23 -9.00 6.62
N ARG A 160 -10.93 -9.94 5.98
CA ARG A 160 -12.20 -9.68 5.31
C ARG A 160 -13.37 -10.05 6.22
N HIS A 161 -14.59 -9.70 5.79
CA HIS A 161 -15.81 -10.00 6.53
C HIS A 161 -15.85 -11.47 6.98
N ASN A 162 -16.14 -11.69 8.28
CA ASN A 162 -16.21 -13.01 8.91
C ASN A 162 -14.89 -13.81 9.03
N GLN A 163 -13.74 -13.25 8.68
CA GLN A 163 -12.46 -13.90 8.93
C GLN A 163 -11.93 -13.49 10.31
N ARG A 164 -11.75 -14.48 11.20
CA ARG A 164 -11.06 -14.32 12.47
C ARG A 164 -9.65 -14.87 12.31
N ILE A 165 -8.70 -13.98 12.08
CA ILE A 165 -7.29 -14.32 12.11
C ILE A 165 -6.82 -14.18 13.56
N SER A 166 -6.33 -15.27 14.15
CA SER A 166 -5.85 -15.25 15.53
C SER A 166 -4.44 -14.64 15.55
N GLU A 167 -4.28 -13.53 16.25
CA GLU A 167 -2.97 -12.88 16.43
C GLU A 167 -1.94 -13.80 17.10
N THR A 168 -2.40 -14.69 17.97
CA THR A 168 -1.53 -15.61 18.72
C THR A 168 -0.92 -16.72 17.87
N SER A 169 -1.41 -16.95 16.65
CA SER A 169 -0.93 -17.99 15.73
C SER A 169 -0.17 -17.44 14.53
N LEU A 170 0.09 -16.13 14.49
CA LEU A 170 0.81 -15.52 13.39
C LEU A 170 2.31 -15.81 13.46
N PRO A 171 2.97 -16.09 12.33
CA PRO A 171 4.42 -16.17 12.25
C PRO A 171 5.10 -14.84 12.64
N HIS A 172 6.36 -14.91 13.03
CA HIS A 172 7.16 -13.71 13.28
C HIS A 172 7.20 -12.82 12.03
N GLY A 173 7.06 -11.51 12.21
CA GLY A 173 7.06 -10.53 11.10
C GLY A 173 5.71 -10.38 10.40
N VAL A 174 4.65 -11.07 10.88
CA VAL A 174 3.29 -10.93 10.37
C VAL A 174 2.42 -10.20 11.39
N THR A 175 1.72 -9.16 10.95
CA THR A 175 0.81 -8.36 11.78
C THR A 175 -0.58 -8.28 11.14
N ILE A 176 -1.58 -7.87 11.92
CA ILE A 176 -2.95 -7.65 11.42
C ILE A 176 -3.22 -6.16 11.29
N LEU A 177 -3.66 -5.74 10.11
CA LEU A 177 -4.16 -4.40 9.89
C LEU A 177 -5.55 -4.25 10.51
N GLN A 178 -5.59 -3.57 11.65
CA GLN A 178 -6.85 -3.25 12.32
C GLN A 178 -7.48 -2.02 11.65
N THR A 179 -8.55 -2.25 10.87
CA THR A 179 -9.31 -1.21 10.17
C THR A 179 -10.78 -1.58 10.19
N PRO A 180 -11.70 -0.60 10.16
CA PRO A 180 -13.11 -0.87 9.95
C PRO A 180 -13.33 -1.72 8.70
N PHE A 181 -14.26 -2.65 8.77
CA PHE A 181 -14.61 -3.47 7.62
C PHE A 181 -15.15 -2.61 6.46
N ILE A 182 -14.66 -2.87 5.25
CA ILE A 182 -15.04 -2.14 4.04
C ILE A 182 -15.71 -3.12 3.08
N ASP A 183 -17.04 -3.02 2.97
CA ASP A 183 -17.86 -3.90 2.12
C ASP A 183 -17.97 -3.35 0.70
N ILE A 184 -16.85 -3.31 -0.01
CA ILE A 184 -16.80 -2.91 -1.42
C ILE A 184 -15.99 -3.95 -2.19
N SER A 185 -16.53 -4.47 -3.29
CA SER A 185 -15.83 -5.42 -4.15
C SER A 185 -15.82 -4.98 -5.61
N SER A 186 -14.72 -5.26 -6.31
CA SER A 186 -14.62 -5.02 -7.76
C SER A 186 -15.69 -5.81 -8.54
N THR A 187 -16.11 -6.97 -8.05
CA THR A 187 -17.14 -7.79 -8.69
C THR A 187 -18.51 -7.12 -8.62
N ASP A 188 -18.90 -6.60 -7.44
CA ASP A 188 -20.16 -5.85 -7.28
C ASP A 188 -20.16 -4.60 -8.18
N ILE A 189 -19.05 -3.87 -8.24
CA ILE A 189 -18.94 -2.69 -9.10
C ILE A 189 -19.17 -3.06 -10.56
N ARG A 190 -18.51 -4.09 -11.10
CA ARG A 190 -18.72 -4.54 -12.48
C ARG A 190 -20.16 -4.97 -12.74
N GLN A 191 -20.77 -5.67 -11.79
CA GLN A 191 -22.17 -6.07 -11.89
C GLN A 191 -23.12 -4.86 -11.90
N ARG A 192 -22.86 -3.84 -11.07
CA ARG A 192 -23.66 -2.60 -11.08
C ARG A 192 -23.55 -1.87 -12.41
N VAL A 193 -22.33 -1.73 -12.93
CA VAL A 193 -22.13 -1.08 -14.24
C VAL A 193 -22.87 -1.82 -15.35
N SER A 194 -22.74 -3.14 -15.43
CA SER A 194 -23.45 -3.95 -16.45
C SER A 194 -24.97 -3.85 -16.36
N GLN A 195 -25.51 -3.46 -15.19
CA GLN A 195 -26.95 -3.26 -14.94
C GLN A 195 -27.36 -1.78 -15.05
N GLY A 196 -26.48 -0.87 -15.44
CA GLY A 196 -26.74 0.58 -15.49
C GLY A 196 -26.98 1.21 -14.11
N LYS A 197 -26.55 0.59 -13.01
CA LYS A 197 -26.71 1.07 -11.65
C LYS A 197 -25.59 2.04 -11.27
N ALA A 198 -25.91 3.00 -10.39
CA ALA A 198 -24.93 3.95 -9.86
C ALA A 198 -23.80 3.24 -9.08
N ILE A 199 -22.58 3.80 -9.22
CA ILE A 199 -21.36 3.37 -8.51
C ILE A 199 -20.74 4.49 -7.67
N ASP A 200 -21.51 5.55 -7.43
CA ASP A 200 -21.13 6.67 -6.57
C ASP A 200 -20.78 6.17 -5.18
N GLY A 201 -19.71 6.70 -4.59
CA GLY A 201 -19.21 6.25 -3.29
C GLY A 201 -18.49 4.90 -3.29
N LEU A 202 -18.58 4.10 -4.35
CA LEU A 202 -17.87 2.82 -4.47
C LEU A 202 -16.47 3.00 -5.06
N VAL A 203 -16.32 3.90 -6.01
CA VAL A 203 -15.03 4.25 -6.63
C VAL A 203 -14.71 5.73 -6.40
N PRO A 204 -13.43 6.15 -6.48
CA PRO A 204 -13.08 7.57 -6.51
C PRO A 204 -13.82 8.31 -7.61
N THR A 205 -14.27 9.54 -7.32
CA THR A 205 -15.04 10.35 -8.29
C THR A 205 -14.29 10.59 -9.59
N THR A 206 -12.96 10.65 -9.52
CA THR A 206 -12.05 10.82 -10.66
C THR A 206 -12.13 9.73 -11.72
N ILE A 207 -12.66 8.54 -11.38
CA ILE A 207 -12.71 7.39 -12.29
C ILE A 207 -14.13 6.88 -12.58
N ILE A 208 -15.20 7.50 -12.05
CA ILE A 208 -16.58 7.01 -12.23
C ILE A 208 -16.92 6.83 -13.71
N SER A 209 -16.73 7.88 -14.53
CA SER A 209 -17.03 7.83 -15.96
C SER A 209 -16.19 6.83 -16.74
N ASP A 210 -14.92 6.68 -16.37
CA ASP A 210 -14.05 5.69 -17.00
C ASP A 210 -14.49 4.26 -16.66
N VAL A 211 -14.83 3.99 -15.40
CA VAL A 211 -15.33 2.68 -14.96
C VAL A 211 -16.65 2.34 -15.65
N GLN A 212 -17.60 3.28 -15.75
CA GLN A 212 -18.86 3.08 -16.47
C GLN A 212 -18.70 2.80 -17.97
N ARG A 213 -17.65 3.34 -18.58
CA ARG A 213 -17.35 3.14 -20.01
C ARG A 213 -16.60 1.83 -20.27
N LEU A 214 -15.81 1.34 -19.32
CA LEU A 214 -14.87 0.24 -19.53
C LEU A 214 -15.40 -1.11 -19.06
N TYR A 215 -16.43 -1.13 -18.20
CA TYR A 215 -17.05 -2.31 -17.65
C TYR A 215 -18.57 -2.37 -17.95
#